data_8a13f1d4a0e6cdae2285b7cea0831425
#
_entry.id   8a13f1d4a0e6cdae2285b7cea0831425
#
_cell.length_a   1.000
_cell.length_b   1.000
_cell.length_c   1.000
_cell.angle_alpha   90.00
_cell.angle_beta   90.00
_cell.angle_gamma   90.00
#
_symmetry.space_group_name_H-M   'P 1'
#
loop_
_entity.id
_entity.type
_entity.pdbx_description
1 polymer ?
#
loop_
_entity_poly.entity_id
_entity_poly.type
_entity_poly.pdbx_seq_one_letter_code
_entity_poly.pdbx_strand_id
1 'polypeptide(L)'
;MKTKTMMALTVLVLLSACAVDRINPMNVPLNYNPNPKNASVVGNLQCTAIAQIHVSDGRTDKTLGERVHESKPLKAEVTTSSDVAAWVQNGVQTVLTQNGFSIGSGPKLDISVETVHTNESVWHRSSYDARVAFRSQLQGASGKACWNETIQGRDGAYGYSGSIENYQQALNNALDAASLNLAQLGSFKDALCSCK
;
A
#
# COMPACT_ATOMS: atom_id res chain seq x y z
N MET A 1 -76.02 -19.95 36.21
CA MET A 1 -74.73 -20.36 35.60
C MET A 1 -74.10 -19.14 34.92
N LYS A 2 -73.02 -18.60 35.47
CA LYS A 2 -72.30 -17.43 34.93
C LYS A 2 -70.97 -17.92 34.35
N THR A 3 -70.88 -17.95 33.04
CA THR A 3 -69.65 -18.29 32.31
C THR A 3 -68.71 -17.08 32.30
N LYS A 4 -67.57 -17.15 32.95
CA LYS A 4 -66.50 -16.17 32.91
C LYS A 4 -65.61 -16.42 31.72
N THR A 5 -65.68 -15.56 30.70
CA THR A 5 -64.81 -15.54 29.56
C THR A 5 -63.45 -14.97 29.98
N MET A 6 -62.42 -15.77 30.01
CA MET A 6 -61.06 -15.35 30.35
C MET A 6 -60.35 -14.91 29.06
N MET A 7 -60.20 -13.60 28.94
CA MET A 7 -59.53 -12.95 27.80
C MET A 7 -58.02 -13.04 27.97
N ALA A 8 -57.38 -13.96 27.25
CA ALA A 8 -55.93 -14.11 27.25
C ALA A 8 -55.32 -12.97 26.41
N LEU A 9 -54.65 -12.03 27.08
CA LEU A 9 -53.94 -10.93 26.46
C LEU A 9 -52.55 -11.45 26.02
N THR A 10 -52.39 -11.77 24.73
CA THR A 10 -51.13 -12.19 24.14
C THR A 10 -50.29 -10.94 23.90
N VAL A 11 -49.34 -10.66 24.79
CA VAL A 11 -48.34 -9.60 24.61
C VAL A 11 -47.34 -10.09 23.57
N LEU A 12 -47.49 -9.58 22.33
CA LEU A 12 -46.51 -9.77 21.25
C LEU A 12 -45.32 -8.86 21.52
N VAL A 13 -44.27 -9.40 22.16
CA VAL A 13 -43.00 -8.70 22.33
C VAL A 13 -42.35 -8.64 20.95
N LEU A 14 -42.50 -7.52 20.24
CA LEU A 14 -41.73 -7.18 19.07
C LEU A 14 -40.29 -6.93 19.51
N LEU A 15 -39.48 -7.96 19.45
CA LEU A 15 -38.02 -7.84 19.47
C LEU A 15 -37.59 -7.09 18.20
N SER A 16 -37.57 -5.75 18.29
CA SER A 16 -36.87 -4.93 17.30
C SER A 16 -35.41 -5.29 17.36
N ALA A 17 -35.00 -6.26 16.56
CA ALA A 17 -33.59 -6.49 16.28
C ALA A 17 -33.06 -5.18 15.67
N CYS A 18 -32.42 -4.36 16.50
CA CYS A 18 -31.59 -3.26 16.00
C CYS A 18 -30.51 -3.92 15.14
N ALA A 19 -30.74 -3.99 13.84
CA ALA A 19 -29.70 -4.31 12.89
C ALA A 19 -28.64 -3.23 13.05
N VAL A 20 -27.59 -3.54 13.81
CA VAL A 20 -26.44 -2.66 13.91
C VAL A 20 -25.81 -2.69 12.52
N ASP A 21 -26.07 -1.63 11.76
CA ASP A 21 -25.39 -1.40 10.49
C ASP A 21 -23.88 -1.44 10.76
N ARG A 22 -23.26 -2.50 10.32
CA ARG A 22 -21.81 -2.67 10.41
C ARG A 22 -21.23 -2.71 9.00
N ILE A 23 -20.17 -1.98 8.80
CA ILE A 23 -19.31 -2.13 7.63
C ILE A 23 -18.25 -3.19 8.00
N ASN A 24 -18.09 -4.20 7.17
CA ASN A 24 -17.13 -5.26 7.45
C ASN A 24 -15.71 -4.82 7.09
N PRO A 25 -14.70 -5.26 7.88
CA PRO A 25 -13.31 -5.16 7.48
C PRO A 25 -13.08 -5.77 6.08
N MET A 26 -12.11 -5.22 5.36
CA MET A 26 -11.78 -5.67 4.02
C MET A 26 -10.34 -6.19 3.98
N ASN A 27 -10.14 -7.35 3.36
CA ASN A 27 -8.80 -7.85 3.02
C ASN A 27 -8.51 -7.55 1.55
N VAL A 28 -7.44 -6.78 1.30
CA VAL A 28 -6.99 -6.40 -0.04
C VAL A 28 -5.73 -7.19 -0.37
N PRO A 29 -5.77 -8.12 -1.34
CA PRO A 29 -4.58 -8.82 -1.77
C PRO A 29 -3.64 -7.85 -2.50
N LEU A 30 -2.34 -7.88 -2.17
CA LEU A 30 -1.34 -7.04 -2.81
C LEU A 30 -0.65 -7.85 -3.91
N ASN A 31 -1.03 -7.56 -5.15
CA ASN A 31 -0.36 -8.06 -6.34
C ASN A 31 0.22 -6.86 -7.08
N TYR A 32 1.55 -6.85 -7.25
CA TYR A 32 2.17 -5.75 -7.99
C TYR A 32 1.84 -5.88 -9.49
N ASN A 33 1.28 -4.81 -10.03
CA ASN A 33 0.98 -4.66 -11.46
C ASN A 33 1.52 -3.29 -11.92
N PRO A 34 2.63 -3.26 -12.67
CA PRO A 34 3.30 -2.03 -13.05
C PRO A 34 2.42 -1.16 -13.94
N ASN A 35 2.44 0.16 -13.70
CA ASN A 35 1.82 1.10 -14.61
C ASN A 35 2.74 1.31 -15.84
N PRO A 36 2.32 0.93 -17.05
CA PRO A 36 3.17 1.06 -18.23
C PRO A 36 3.55 2.52 -18.58
N LYS A 37 2.85 3.50 -18.02
CA LYS A 37 3.17 4.92 -18.21
C LYS A 37 4.41 5.36 -17.42
N ASN A 38 4.85 4.58 -16.45
CA ASN A 38 5.97 4.91 -15.56
C ASN A 38 7.33 4.39 -16.08
N ALA A 39 7.36 3.71 -17.21
CA ALA A 39 8.60 3.34 -17.90
C ALA A 39 9.19 4.61 -18.58
N SER A 40 9.89 5.42 -17.81
CA SER A 40 10.70 6.52 -18.36
C SER A 40 12.16 6.10 -18.37
N VAL A 41 12.78 6.08 -19.54
CA VAL A 41 14.22 5.85 -19.66
C VAL A 41 14.93 7.01 -18.95
N VAL A 42 15.43 6.76 -17.75
CA VAL A 42 16.36 7.68 -17.10
C VAL A 42 17.63 7.69 -17.96
N GLY A 43 17.99 8.86 -18.52
CA GLY A 43 19.13 8.99 -19.45
C GLY A 43 20.43 8.40 -18.90
N ASN A 44 21.49 8.36 -19.73
CA ASN A 44 22.78 7.70 -19.50
C ASN A 44 23.22 7.68 -18.04
N LEU A 45 22.94 6.58 -17.34
CA LEU A 45 23.40 6.34 -15.98
C LEU A 45 24.80 5.73 -16.04
N GLN A 46 25.77 6.34 -15.35
CA GLN A 46 27.15 5.82 -15.30
C GLN A 46 27.29 4.60 -14.39
N CYS A 47 26.49 4.54 -13.31
CA CYS A 47 26.54 3.45 -12.33
C CYS A 47 25.11 2.96 -12.07
N THR A 48 24.77 1.80 -12.60
CA THR A 48 23.41 1.25 -12.54
C THR A 48 23.30 -0.08 -11.82
N ALA A 49 24.44 -0.60 -11.35
CA ALA A 49 24.51 -1.95 -10.83
C ALA A 49 24.18 -2.01 -9.34
N ILE A 50 23.24 -2.88 -8.98
CA ILE A 50 22.82 -3.19 -7.61
C ILE A 50 23.01 -4.70 -7.40
N ALA A 51 23.75 -5.13 -6.36
CA ALA A 51 24.01 -6.55 -6.17
C ALA A 51 22.75 -7.31 -5.81
N GLN A 52 21.94 -6.76 -4.91
CA GLN A 52 20.73 -7.37 -4.39
C GLN A 52 19.80 -6.29 -3.83
N ILE A 53 18.51 -6.50 -3.95
CA ILE A 53 17.49 -5.71 -3.25
C ILE A 53 16.90 -6.61 -2.16
N HIS A 54 16.98 -6.16 -0.92
CA HIS A 54 16.37 -6.84 0.21
C HIS A 54 15.33 -5.90 0.85
N VAL A 55 14.12 -6.42 1.08
CA VAL A 55 13.03 -5.63 1.66
C VAL A 55 12.52 -6.29 2.93
N SER A 56 12.27 -5.49 3.95
CA SER A 56 11.64 -5.90 5.20
C SER A 56 10.40 -5.04 5.50
N ASP A 57 9.38 -5.62 6.11
CA ASP A 57 8.20 -4.88 6.58
C ASP A 57 8.43 -4.34 7.99
N GLY A 58 8.94 -3.11 8.09
CA GLY A 58 9.19 -2.37 9.32
C GLY A 58 7.98 -1.58 9.86
N ARG A 59 6.80 -1.68 9.23
CA ARG A 59 5.62 -0.91 9.64
C ARG A 59 5.18 -1.26 11.06
N THR A 60 4.88 -0.26 11.86
CA THR A 60 4.24 -0.42 13.17
C THR A 60 2.76 -0.71 13.00
N ASP A 61 2.08 0.07 12.15
CA ASP A 61 0.69 -0.17 11.76
C ASP A 61 0.66 -1.13 10.56
N LYS A 62 0.03 -2.29 10.74
CA LYS A 62 -0.08 -3.32 9.70
C LYS A 62 -1.34 -3.19 8.85
N THR A 63 -2.23 -2.24 9.16
CA THR A 63 -3.39 -1.95 8.31
C THR A 63 -2.96 -1.29 7.00
N LEU A 64 -3.85 -1.34 6.02
CA LEU A 64 -3.70 -0.60 4.75
C LEU A 64 -4.57 0.66 4.73
N GLY A 65 -5.25 0.97 5.84
CA GLY A 65 -6.12 2.13 5.95
C GLY A 65 -7.54 1.79 6.39
N GLU A 66 -8.46 2.67 6.05
CA GLU A 66 -9.87 2.57 6.42
C GLU A 66 -10.77 2.71 5.21
N ARG A 67 -11.81 1.88 5.16
CA ARG A 67 -12.95 2.09 4.27
C ARG A 67 -14.05 2.86 4.99
N VAL A 68 -14.81 3.67 4.24
CA VAL A 68 -15.91 4.46 4.75
C VAL A 68 -17.23 4.07 4.12
N HIS A 69 -18.34 4.30 4.82
CA HIS A 69 -19.67 4.08 4.28
C HIS A 69 -20.18 5.36 3.58
N GLU A 70 -20.80 5.23 2.40
CA GLU A 70 -21.27 6.37 1.60
C GLU A 70 -22.22 7.34 2.34
N SER A 71 -23.09 6.80 3.19
CA SER A 71 -24.17 7.58 3.82
C SER A 71 -24.10 7.62 5.35
N LYS A 72 -23.12 7.02 5.98
CA LYS A 72 -23.01 6.92 7.45
C LYS A 72 -21.57 7.13 7.90
N PRO A 73 -21.33 7.68 9.09
CA PRO A 73 -19.99 7.88 9.64
C PRO A 73 -19.39 6.56 10.16
N LEU A 74 -19.59 5.47 9.41
CA LEU A 74 -19.08 4.16 9.76
C LEU A 74 -17.77 3.91 9.01
N LYS A 75 -16.81 3.33 9.73
CA LYS A 75 -15.49 2.98 9.23
C LYS A 75 -15.19 1.52 9.54
N ALA A 76 -14.40 0.89 8.68
CA ALA A 76 -13.85 -0.43 8.93
C ALA A 76 -12.40 -0.50 8.41
N GLU A 77 -11.60 -1.32 9.04
CA GLU A 77 -10.21 -1.51 8.67
C GLU A 77 -10.08 -2.16 7.29
N VAL A 78 -9.07 -1.70 6.55
CA VAL A 78 -8.55 -2.34 5.35
C VAL A 78 -7.24 -3.01 5.72
N THR A 79 -7.15 -4.32 5.52
CA THR A 79 -6.00 -5.14 5.87
C THR A 79 -5.48 -5.90 4.66
N THR A 80 -4.37 -6.61 4.81
CA THR A 80 -3.87 -7.56 3.82
C THR A 80 -3.31 -8.80 4.50
N SER A 81 -3.50 -9.94 3.83
CA SER A 81 -2.80 -11.20 4.14
C SER A 81 -1.58 -11.43 3.25
N SER A 82 -1.33 -10.52 2.29
CA SER A 82 -0.19 -10.61 1.40
C SER A 82 1.12 -10.22 2.09
N ASP A 83 2.22 -10.77 1.63
CA ASP A 83 3.57 -10.36 2.03
C ASP A 83 3.88 -8.97 1.45
N VAL A 84 3.83 -7.95 2.32
CA VAL A 84 4.08 -6.55 1.94
C VAL A 84 5.53 -6.34 1.51
N ALA A 85 6.49 -7.03 2.15
CA ALA A 85 7.89 -6.91 1.77
C ALA A 85 8.13 -7.45 0.37
N ALA A 86 7.56 -8.61 0.04
CA ALA A 86 7.65 -9.20 -1.31
C ALA A 86 6.95 -8.30 -2.36
N TRP A 87 5.80 -7.72 -2.04
CA TRP A 87 5.10 -6.80 -2.93
C TRP A 87 5.94 -5.55 -3.22
N VAL A 88 6.53 -4.90 -2.20
CA VAL A 88 7.41 -3.74 -2.38
C VAL A 88 8.67 -4.13 -3.14
N GLN A 89 9.28 -5.29 -2.83
CA GLN A 89 10.47 -5.76 -3.55
C GLN A 89 10.21 -5.92 -5.04
N ASN A 90 9.10 -6.54 -5.40
CA ASN A 90 8.71 -6.71 -6.81
C ASN A 90 8.50 -5.36 -7.51
N GLY A 91 7.84 -4.40 -6.86
CA GLY A 91 7.62 -3.07 -7.40
C GLY A 91 8.92 -2.30 -7.62
N VAL A 92 9.74 -2.19 -6.59
CA VAL A 92 11.03 -1.49 -6.66
C VAL A 92 11.94 -2.13 -7.71
N GLN A 93 12.08 -3.45 -7.71
CA GLN A 93 12.92 -4.15 -8.68
C GLN A 93 12.45 -3.92 -10.10
N THR A 94 11.14 -4.00 -10.35
CA THR A 94 10.57 -3.78 -11.68
C THR A 94 10.82 -2.36 -12.15
N VAL A 95 10.51 -1.35 -11.34
CA VAL A 95 10.69 0.06 -11.70
C VAL A 95 12.17 0.40 -11.90
N LEU A 96 13.07 -0.05 -11.03
CA LEU A 96 14.50 0.17 -11.21
C LEU A 96 15.00 -0.47 -12.51
N THR A 97 14.61 -1.72 -12.82
CA THR A 97 15.01 -2.39 -14.06
C THR A 97 14.47 -1.67 -15.30
N GLN A 98 13.22 -1.22 -15.28
CA GLN A 98 12.63 -0.45 -16.37
C GLN A 98 13.31 0.91 -16.57
N ASN A 99 13.94 1.45 -15.53
CA ASN A 99 14.70 2.70 -15.57
C ASN A 99 16.22 2.50 -15.79
N GLY A 100 16.64 1.32 -16.25
CA GLY A 100 18.01 1.06 -16.72
C GLY A 100 18.97 0.57 -15.63
N PHE A 101 18.49 0.25 -14.42
CA PHE A 101 19.31 -0.38 -13.39
C PHE A 101 19.44 -1.89 -13.65
N SER A 102 20.61 -2.46 -13.35
CA SER A 102 20.89 -3.88 -13.43
C SER A 102 21.02 -4.51 -12.04
N ILE A 103 20.43 -5.70 -11.86
CA ILE A 103 20.53 -6.44 -10.60
C ILE A 103 21.52 -7.61 -10.79
N GLY A 104 22.42 -7.79 -9.84
CA GLY A 104 23.39 -8.91 -9.82
C GLY A 104 24.82 -8.53 -9.44
N SER A 105 25.18 -7.24 -9.41
CA SER A 105 26.51 -6.77 -9.02
C SER A 105 26.43 -5.36 -8.41
N GLY A 106 27.44 -4.93 -7.67
CA GLY A 106 27.46 -3.60 -7.04
C GLY A 106 27.11 -3.60 -5.54
N PRO A 107 26.69 -2.47 -4.96
CA PRO A 107 26.26 -2.38 -3.57
C PRO A 107 24.91 -3.08 -3.36
N LYS A 108 24.62 -3.48 -2.13
CA LYS A 108 23.31 -4.00 -1.72
C LYS A 108 22.37 -2.85 -1.40
N LEU A 109 21.12 -2.98 -1.80
CA LEU A 109 20.05 -2.06 -1.45
C LEU A 109 19.14 -2.73 -0.42
N ASP A 110 19.18 -2.25 0.83
CA ASP A 110 18.27 -2.66 1.89
C ASP A 110 17.14 -1.63 2.03
N ILE A 111 15.92 -2.13 2.09
CA ILE A 111 14.71 -1.33 2.19
C ILE A 111 13.90 -1.78 3.41
N SER A 112 13.52 -0.83 4.27
CA SER A 112 12.58 -1.05 5.36
C SER A 112 11.29 -0.28 5.08
N VAL A 113 10.19 -1.00 4.88
CA VAL A 113 8.88 -0.38 4.63
C VAL A 113 8.38 0.28 5.91
N GLU A 114 8.08 1.58 5.86
CA GLU A 114 7.62 2.37 7.01
C GLU A 114 6.11 2.64 6.97
N THR A 115 5.55 2.80 5.75
CA THR A 115 4.13 3.11 5.56
C THR A 115 3.61 2.47 4.27
N VAL A 116 2.45 1.84 4.37
CA VAL A 116 1.58 1.47 3.25
C VAL A 116 0.17 1.79 3.70
N HIS A 117 -0.43 2.83 3.14
CA HIS A 117 -1.71 3.33 3.62
C HIS A 117 -2.56 3.89 2.49
N THR A 118 -3.89 3.71 2.60
CA THR A 118 -4.87 4.24 1.65
C THR A 118 -6.03 4.87 2.40
N ASN A 119 -6.41 6.07 2.01
CA ASN A 119 -7.64 6.71 2.45
C ASN A 119 -8.70 6.65 1.35
N GLU A 120 -9.86 6.10 1.66
CA GLU A 120 -11.04 6.19 0.80
C GLU A 120 -11.85 7.44 1.15
N SER A 121 -12.27 8.18 0.14
CA SER A 121 -13.22 9.28 0.25
C SER A 121 -14.41 9.03 -0.67
N VAL A 122 -15.63 9.13 -0.13
CA VAL A 122 -16.89 8.79 -0.83
C VAL A 122 -17.74 10.04 -1.14
N TRP A 123 -17.10 11.10 -1.55
CA TRP A 123 -17.78 12.35 -1.91
C TRP A 123 -18.05 12.43 -3.41
N HIS A 124 -19.30 12.33 -3.86
CA HIS A 124 -19.79 12.30 -5.26
C HIS A 124 -19.23 11.14 -6.11
N ARG A 125 -17.98 10.80 -5.97
CA ARG A 125 -17.25 9.74 -6.62
C ARG A 125 -16.21 9.23 -5.62
N SER A 126 -16.11 7.94 -5.46
CA SER A 126 -15.08 7.39 -4.57
C SER A 126 -13.69 7.64 -5.13
N SER A 127 -12.82 8.18 -4.28
CA SER A 127 -11.40 8.35 -4.55
C SER A 127 -10.58 7.63 -3.49
N TYR A 128 -9.45 7.12 -3.92
CA TYR A 128 -8.51 6.37 -3.10
C TYR A 128 -7.17 7.09 -3.16
N ASP A 129 -6.77 7.73 -2.08
CA ASP A 129 -5.45 8.37 -1.95
C ASP A 129 -4.52 7.42 -1.20
N ALA A 130 -3.48 6.94 -1.86
CA ALA A 130 -2.54 6.00 -1.29
C ALA A 130 -1.16 6.62 -1.09
N ARG A 131 -0.47 6.14 -0.06
CA ARG A 131 0.90 6.51 0.27
C ARG A 131 1.71 5.26 0.58
N VAL A 132 2.89 5.18 -0.04
CA VAL A 132 3.94 4.22 0.29
C VAL A 132 5.19 4.98 0.70
N ALA A 133 5.77 4.62 1.85
CA ALA A 133 7.04 5.17 2.29
C ALA A 133 7.95 4.06 2.80
N PHE A 134 9.23 4.15 2.46
CA PHE A 134 10.25 3.22 2.92
C PHE A 134 11.60 3.91 3.11
N ARG A 135 12.36 3.44 4.07
CA ARG A 135 13.76 3.81 4.25
C ARG A 135 14.63 2.92 3.39
N SER A 136 15.49 3.54 2.58
CA SER A 136 16.43 2.86 1.70
C SER A 136 17.85 3.10 2.15
N GLN A 137 18.70 2.06 2.12
CA GLN A 137 20.09 2.11 2.51
C GLN A 137 20.94 1.34 1.50
N LEU A 138 22.02 1.96 1.01
CA LEU A 138 23.04 1.27 0.24
C LEU A 138 24.17 0.80 1.16
N GLN A 139 24.62 -0.43 0.93
CA GLN A 139 25.74 -1.03 1.64
C GLN A 139 26.80 -1.49 0.63
N GLY A 140 28.04 -1.05 0.83
CA GLY A 140 29.20 -1.50 0.06
C GLY A 140 29.61 -2.94 0.40
N ALA A 141 30.64 -3.44 -0.26
CA ALA A 141 31.16 -4.81 -0.06
C ALA A 141 31.60 -5.10 1.38
N SER A 142 32.00 -4.08 2.13
CA SER A 142 32.35 -4.20 3.56
C SER A 142 31.14 -4.33 4.49
N GLY A 143 29.91 -4.24 3.97
CA GLY A 143 28.68 -4.19 4.76
C GLY A 143 28.41 -2.82 5.42
N LYS A 144 29.29 -1.84 5.20
CA LYS A 144 29.08 -0.49 5.73
C LYS A 144 28.08 0.29 4.88
N ALA A 145 27.15 0.95 5.56
CA ALA A 145 26.23 1.87 4.91
C ALA A 145 26.98 3.08 4.33
N CYS A 146 26.74 3.39 3.07
CA CYS A 146 27.33 4.50 2.34
C CYS A 146 26.30 5.57 1.94
N TRP A 147 25.03 5.22 1.99
CA TRP A 147 23.91 6.12 1.74
C TRP A 147 22.67 5.63 2.45
N ASN A 148 21.80 6.54 2.87
CA ASN A 148 20.50 6.20 3.42
C ASN A 148 19.54 7.40 3.32
N GLU A 149 18.31 7.16 2.84
CA GLU A 149 17.24 8.15 2.76
C GLU A 149 15.86 7.50 2.90
N THR A 150 14.88 8.30 3.34
CA THR A 150 13.47 7.88 3.31
C THR A 150 12.83 8.35 2.02
N ILE A 151 12.29 7.39 1.26
CA ILE A 151 11.62 7.59 -0.01
C ILE A 151 10.12 7.44 0.20
N GLN A 152 9.34 8.30 -0.46
CA GLN A 152 7.89 8.21 -0.41
C GLN A 152 7.28 8.44 -1.79
N GLY A 153 6.15 7.79 -2.03
CA GLY A 153 5.29 8.04 -3.17
C GLY A 153 3.84 8.22 -2.73
N ARG A 154 3.12 9.04 -3.45
CA ARG A 154 1.68 9.26 -3.30
C ARG A 154 1.04 9.25 -4.66
N ASP A 155 -0.05 8.54 -4.77
CA ASP A 155 -0.90 8.54 -5.95
C ASP A 155 -2.26 7.98 -5.54
N GLY A 156 -3.20 7.89 -6.48
CA GLY A 156 -4.55 7.46 -6.18
C GLY A 156 -5.24 6.72 -7.32
N ALA A 157 -6.48 6.38 -7.05
CA ALA A 157 -7.40 5.80 -8.00
C ALA A 157 -8.81 6.39 -7.80
N TYR A 158 -9.66 6.24 -8.80
CA TYR A 158 -11.07 6.62 -8.74
C TYR A 158 -11.94 5.44 -9.14
N GLY A 159 -13.11 5.30 -8.52
CA GLY A 159 -14.02 4.23 -8.87
C GLY A 159 -15.22 4.10 -7.94
N TYR A 160 -15.69 2.87 -7.75
CA TYR A 160 -16.78 2.56 -6.85
C TYR A 160 -16.29 2.42 -5.41
N SER A 161 -17.13 2.85 -4.45
CA SER A 161 -16.84 2.72 -3.02
C SER A 161 -16.62 1.24 -2.62
N GLY A 162 -15.59 1.00 -1.80
CA GLY A 162 -15.28 -0.32 -1.29
C GLY A 162 -14.78 -1.32 -2.34
N SER A 163 -14.30 -0.86 -3.52
CA SER A 163 -13.74 -1.76 -4.53
C SER A 163 -12.32 -2.17 -4.17
N ILE A 164 -12.09 -3.48 -4.06
CA ILE A 164 -10.76 -4.08 -3.84
C ILE A 164 -9.78 -3.66 -4.94
N GLU A 165 -10.23 -3.64 -6.18
CA GLU A 165 -9.43 -3.28 -7.35
C GLU A 165 -8.94 -1.84 -7.28
N ASN A 166 -9.78 -0.92 -6.79
CA ASN A 166 -9.40 0.49 -6.63
C ASN A 166 -8.38 0.68 -5.52
N TYR A 167 -8.50 -0.05 -4.40
CA TYR A 167 -7.46 -0.08 -3.36
C TYR A 167 -6.13 -0.62 -3.91
N GLN A 168 -6.16 -1.74 -4.64
CA GLN A 168 -4.96 -2.32 -5.27
C GLN A 168 -4.33 -1.35 -6.26
N GLN A 169 -5.13 -0.71 -7.11
CA GLN A 169 -4.64 0.26 -8.10
C GLN A 169 -4.00 1.47 -7.42
N ALA A 170 -4.64 2.06 -6.41
CA ALA A 170 -4.10 3.20 -5.69
C ALA A 170 -2.76 2.85 -5.01
N LEU A 171 -2.68 1.69 -4.35
CA LEU A 171 -1.47 1.22 -3.68
C LEU A 171 -0.34 0.93 -4.69
N ASN A 172 -0.64 0.29 -5.83
CA ASN A 172 0.34 0.06 -6.89
C ASN A 172 0.86 1.39 -7.49
N ASN A 173 -0.03 2.34 -7.75
CA ASN A 173 0.36 3.66 -8.25
C ASN A 173 1.28 4.39 -7.24
N ALA A 174 0.97 4.33 -5.94
CA ALA A 174 1.80 4.94 -4.91
C ALA A 174 3.17 4.24 -4.76
N LEU A 175 3.23 2.91 -4.91
CA LEU A 175 4.48 2.16 -4.93
C LEU A 175 5.33 2.51 -6.15
N ASP A 176 4.71 2.61 -7.32
CA ASP A 176 5.37 3.06 -8.56
C ASP A 176 5.97 4.47 -8.37
N ALA A 177 5.18 5.39 -7.81
CA ALA A 177 5.65 6.76 -7.54
C ALA A 177 6.84 6.77 -6.57
N ALA A 178 6.81 5.98 -5.49
CA ALA A 178 7.94 5.85 -4.56
C ALA A 178 9.18 5.27 -5.25
N SER A 179 9.00 4.22 -6.03
CA SER A 179 10.09 3.54 -6.75
C SER A 179 10.72 4.43 -7.82
N LEU A 180 9.92 5.23 -8.53
CA LEU A 180 10.40 6.23 -9.48
C LEU A 180 11.17 7.35 -8.78
N ASN A 181 10.67 7.84 -7.63
CA ASN A 181 11.37 8.82 -6.83
C ASN A 181 12.77 8.31 -6.42
N LEU A 182 12.88 7.04 -6.01
CA LEU A 182 14.17 6.41 -5.73
C LEU A 182 15.05 6.37 -7.01
N ALA A 183 14.51 5.89 -8.13
CA ALA A 183 15.25 5.76 -9.40
C ALA A 183 15.76 7.11 -9.93
N GLN A 184 15.03 8.19 -9.68
CA GLN A 184 15.36 9.53 -10.17
C GLN A 184 16.23 10.33 -9.20
N LEU A 185 16.38 9.89 -7.96
CA LEU A 185 17.10 10.62 -6.90
C LEU A 185 18.60 10.73 -7.21
N GLY A 186 19.10 11.94 -7.31
CA GLY A 186 20.51 12.22 -7.62
C GLY A 186 21.46 11.62 -6.61
N SER A 187 21.20 11.81 -5.30
CA SER A 187 22.02 11.27 -4.22
C SER A 187 22.12 9.75 -4.25
N PHE A 188 21.06 9.03 -4.65
CA PHE A 188 21.08 7.59 -4.84
C PHE A 188 22.01 7.16 -5.97
N LYS A 189 21.93 7.86 -7.13
CA LYS A 189 22.79 7.59 -8.30
C LYS A 189 24.25 7.87 -7.99
N ASP A 190 24.56 8.98 -7.31
CA ASP A 190 25.92 9.33 -6.90
C ASP A 190 26.48 8.30 -5.92
N ALA A 191 25.63 7.84 -4.98
CA ALA A 191 26.01 6.82 -4.02
C ALA A 191 26.31 5.47 -4.70
N LEU A 192 25.57 5.06 -5.72
CA LEU A 192 25.86 3.84 -6.50
C LEU A 192 27.25 3.86 -7.13
N CYS A 193 27.75 5.04 -7.54
CA CYS A 193 29.08 5.19 -8.11
C CYS A 193 30.18 5.16 -7.04
N SER A 194 29.91 5.65 -5.85
CA SER A 194 30.90 5.84 -4.78
C SER A 194 30.94 4.71 -3.75
N CYS A 195 29.86 3.94 -3.63
CA CYS A 195 29.70 2.86 -2.65
C CYS A 195 30.42 1.58 -3.11
N LYS A 196 31.66 1.40 -2.64
CA LYS A 196 32.52 0.24 -2.98
C LYS A 196 32.66 -0.72 -1.81
#